data_2df1b452a1bcde4706bdfc384844c609
#
_entry.id   2df1b452a1bcde4706bdfc384844c609
#
_cell.length_a   1.000
_cell.length_b   1.000
_cell.length_c   1.000
_cell.angle_alpha   90.00
_cell.angle_beta   90.00
_cell.angle_gamma   90.00
#
_symmetry.space_group_name_H-M   'P 1'
#
loop_
_entity.id
_entity.type
_entity.pdbx_description
1 polymer ?
#
loop_
_entity_poly.entity_id
_entity_poly.type
_entity_poly.pdbx_seq_one_letter_code
_entity_poly.pdbx_strand_id
1 'polypeptide(L)'
;TYGGTSWCSTQAKIERAQKIKGILNVFGVYDHTNDRMITHCYKNKKSKQFMDFIERVELLYHDSNIKNIFIVLDNASIHRSKKVIDRLKRYHPRISLVFLPVRSPELNLIEVRWMWMQRQAINNSTFTKESDIGKAVNDWTDNYNQTHNKMTRNTLHNELIALFT
;
A
#
# COMPACT_ATOMS: atom_id res chain seq x y z
N THR A 1 -0.91 7.74 19.71
CA THR A 1 -0.59 9.12 19.29
C THR A 1 0.79 9.12 18.68
N TYR A 2 0.88 9.12 17.37
CA TYR A 2 2.17 9.16 16.65
C TYR A 2 2.59 10.62 16.50
N GLY A 3 3.73 10.99 17.09
CA GLY A 3 4.37 12.30 16.91
C GLY A 3 5.14 12.31 15.60
N GLY A 4 4.92 13.31 14.77
CA GLY A 4 5.76 13.57 13.61
C GLY A 4 7.14 14.09 14.03
N THR A 5 8.18 13.81 13.25
CA THR A 5 9.52 14.36 13.41
C THR A 5 9.72 15.55 12.47
N SER A 6 10.08 16.71 13.02
CA SER A 6 10.50 17.84 12.22
C SER A 6 11.92 18.27 12.63
N TRP A 7 12.71 18.70 11.63
CA TRP A 7 14.06 19.19 11.83
C TRP A 7 14.04 20.73 11.83
N CYS A 8 14.22 21.33 12.99
CA CYS A 8 14.42 22.78 13.11
C CYS A 8 15.33 23.09 14.32
N SER A 9 15.99 24.23 14.29
CA SER A 9 16.86 24.70 15.36
C SER A 9 16.12 25.09 16.66
N THR A 10 14.83 25.22 16.61
CA THR A 10 13.90 25.45 17.73
C THR A 10 12.82 24.38 17.71
N GLN A 11 12.40 23.91 18.88
CA GLN A 11 11.33 22.94 19.01
C GLN A 11 10.04 23.50 18.38
N ALA A 12 9.68 23.04 17.18
CA ALA A 12 8.45 23.42 16.54
C ALA A 12 7.27 22.87 17.35
N LYS A 13 6.39 23.72 17.84
CA LYS A 13 5.10 23.30 18.34
C LYS A 13 4.26 22.89 17.14
N ILE A 14 4.15 21.58 16.93
CA ILE A 14 3.18 21.05 15.98
C ILE A 14 1.82 21.12 16.66
N GLU A 15 0.97 22.03 16.22
CA GLU A 15 -0.42 22.04 16.64
C GLU A 15 -1.06 20.73 16.17
N ARG A 16 -1.48 19.91 17.14
CA ARG A 16 -2.19 18.67 16.85
C ARG A 16 -3.56 19.02 16.27
N ALA A 17 -3.79 18.59 15.04
CA ALA A 17 -5.06 18.78 14.37
C ALA A 17 -6.23 18.29 15.22
N GLN A 18 -7.31 19.04 15.16
CA GLN A 18 -8.61 18.66 15.70
C GLN A 18 -9.03 17.29 15.15
N LYS A 19 -9.82 16.55 15.94
CA LYS A 19 -10.31 15.19 15.62
C LYS A 19 -10.84 15.13 14.18
N ILE A 20 -10.13 14.38 13.33
CA ILE A 20 -10.62 14.01 12.01
C ILE A 20 -11.88 13.17 12.21
N LYS A 21 -13.01 13.64 11.68
CA LYS A 21 -14.26 12.86 11.65
C LYS A 21 -14.23 11.95 10.44
N GLY A 22 -13.80 10.70 10.63
CA GLY A 22 -13.87 9.69 9.59
C GLY A 22 -12.66 8.73 9.60
N ILE A 23 -12.83 7.60 8.92
CA ILE A 23 -11.80 6.59 8.70
C ILE A 23 -11.73 6.31 7.20
N LEU A 24 -10.54 6.46 6.64
CA LEU A 24 -10.23 6.06 5.28
C LEU A 24 -9.33 4.83 5.31
N ASN A 25 -9.73 3.80 4.57
CA ASN A 25 -8.96 2.57 4.45
C ASN A 25 -8.21 2.59 3.12
N VAL A 26 -6.88 2.52 3.17
CA VAL A 26 -6.04 2.46 1.97
C VAL A 26 -5.74 1.01 1.66
N PHE A 27 -6.06 0.58 0.46
CA PHE A 27 -5.58 -0.67 -0.13
C PHE A 27 -4.40 -0.34 -1.03
N GLY A 28 -3.41 -1.22 -1.07
CA GLY A 28 -2.25 -1.03 -1.94
C GLY A 28 -1.62 -2.33 -2.37
N VAL A 29 -0.94 -2.25 -3.49
CA VAL A 29 -0.05 -3.29 -4.03
C VAL A 29 1.28 -2.63 -4.37
N TYR A 30 2.36 -3.31 -4.01
CA TYR A 30 3.70 -3.00 -4.45
C TYR A 30 4.11 -3.97 -5.57
N ASP A 31 4.24 -3.44 -6.78
CA ASP A 31 4.79 -4.18 -7.90
C ASP A 31 6.32 -4.18 -7.82
N HIS A 32 6.86 -5.28 -7.35
CA HIS A 32 8.31 -5.46 -7.19
C HIS A 32 9.07 -5.44 -8.52
N THR A 33 8.44 -5.85 -9.61
CA THR A 33 9.10 -5.91 -10.92
C THR A 33 9.38 -4.52 -11.50
N ASN A 34 8.43 -3.61 -11.30
CA ASN A 34 8.49 -2.26 -11.86
C ASN A 34 8.78 -1.20 -10.79
N ASP A 35 9.04 -1.59 -9.54
CA ASP A 35 9.17 -0.69 -8.37
C ASP A 35 8.04 0.34 -8.32
N ARG A 36 6.80 -0.14 -8.37
CA ARG A 36 5.61 0.70 -8.50
C ARG A 36 4.62 0.45 -7.37
N MET A 37 4.11 1.53 -6.79
CA MET A 37 2.97 1.48 -5.87
C MET A 37 1.65 1.71 -6.61
N ILE A 38 0.64 0.93 -6.24
CA ILE A 38 -0.74 1.12 -6.69
C ILE A 38 -1.59 1.20 -5.43
N THR A 39 -2.27 2.33 -5.23
CA THR A 39 -3.10 2.54 -4.05
C THR A 39 -4.52 2.94 -4.42
N HIS A 40 -5.47 2.62 -3.56
CA HIS A 40 -6.84 3.11 -3.66
C HIS A 40 -7.48 3.23 -2.28
N CYS A 41 -8.24 4.29 -2.08
CA CYS A 41 -8.89 4.60 -0.81
C CYS A 41 -10.35 4.14 -0.78
N TYR A 42 -10.75 3.50 0.31
CA TYR A 42 -12.13 3.03 0.52
C TYR A 42 -12.65 3.47 1.89
N LYS A 43 -13.97 3.69 1.99
CA LYS A 43 -14.63 3.94 3.27
C LYS A 43 -14.66 2.70 4.17
N ASN A 44 -14.63 1.50 3.59
CA ASN A 44 -14.74 0.23 4.31
C ASN A 44 -13.59 -0.72 3.96
N LYS A 45 -13.19 -1.57 4.92
CA LYS A 45 -12.20 -2.63 4.75
C LYS A 45 -12.91 -4.00 4.79
N LYS A 46 -13.59 -4.37 3.69
CA LYS A 46 -14.31 -5.66 3.57
C LYS A 46 -13.84 -6.41 2.33
N SER A 47 -14.17 -7.71 2.24
CA SER A 47 -13.84 -8.56 1.09
C SER A 47 -14.34 -8.00 -0.26
N LYS A 48 -15.45 -7.24 -0.26
CA LYS A 48 -15.95 -6.57 -1.48
C LYS A 48 -14.94 -5.53 -1.98
N GLN A 49 -14.43 -4.66 -1.10
CA GLN A 49 -13.43 -3.65 -1.45
C GLN A 49 -12.11 -4.28 -1.87
N PHE A 50 -11.72 -5.36 -1.19
CA PHE A 50 -10.55 -6.13 -1.61
C PHE A 50 -10.70 -6.65 -3.03
N MET A 51 -11.83 -7.25 -3.39
CA MET A 51 -12.08 -7.74 -4.75
C MET A 51 -12.10 -6.60 -5.78
N ASP A 52 -12.79 -5.49 -5.50
CA ASP A 52 -12.78 -4.32 -6.39
C ASP A 52 -11.34 -3.81 -6.61
N PHE A 53 -10.53 -3.79 -5.56
CA PHE A 53 -9.14 -3.38 -5.67
C PHE A 53 -8.30 -4.35 -6.52
N ILE A 54 -8.48 -5.66 -6.35
CA ILE A 54 -7.77 -6.68 -7.15
C ILE A 54 -8.18 -6.59 -8.63
N GLU A 55 -9.46 -6.38 -8.92
CA GLU A 55 -9.96 -6.17 -10.29
C GLU A 55 -9.33 -4.93 -10.94
N ARG A 56 -9.17 -3.84 -10.19
CA ARG A 56 -8.45 -2.64 -10.66
C ARG A 56 -6.98 -2.92 -10.93
N VAL A 57 -6.32 -3.68 -10.07
CA VAL A 57 -4.92 -4.09 -10.29
C VAL A 57 -4.82 -4.93 -11.55
N GLU A 58 -5.70 -5.90 -11.76
CA GLU A 58 -5.69 -6.75 -12.96
C GLU A 58 -5.84 -5.94 -14.24
N LEU A 59 -6.73 -4.94 -14.25
CA LEU A 59 -6.93 -4.05 -15.39
C LEU A 59 -5.66 -3.28 -15.78
N LEU A 60 -4.84 -2.88 -14.81
CA LEU A 60 -3.56 -2.20 -15.07
C LEU A 60 -2.53 -3.11 -15.77
N TYR A 61 -2.69 -4.42 -15.62
CA TYR A 61 -1.83 -5.45 -16.21
C TYR A 61 -2.54 -6.24 -17.31
N HIS A 62 -3.46 -5.59 -18.02
CA HIS A 62 -4.18 -6.22 -19.14
C HIS A 62 -3.30 -6.42 -20.38
N ASP A 63 -2.01 -6.22 -20.26
CA ASP A 63 -1.06 -6.51 -21.34
C ASP A 63 -1.06 -8.01 -21.64
N SER A 64 -1.14 -8.35 -22.93
CA SER A 64 -1.12 -9.72 -23.43
C SER A 64 0.14 -10.50 -23.05
N ASN A 65 1.23 -9.81 -22.69
CA ASN A 65 2.50 -10.43 -22.29
C ASN A 65 2.52 -10.96 -20.85
N ILE A 66 1.63 -10.47 -19.97
CA ILE A 66 1.56 -10.93 -18.58
C ILE A 66 0.53 -12.05 -18.46
N LYS A 67 1.01 -13.28 -18.33
CA LYS A 67 0.16 -14.47 -18.22
C LYS A 67 -0.41 -14.68 -16.82
N ASN A 68 0.37 -14.42 -15.78
CA ASN A 68 0.01 -14.66 -14.39
C ASN A 68 0.42 -13.50 -13.50
N ILE A 69 -0.43 -13.20 -12.50
CA ILE A 69 -0.19 -12.20 -11.46
C ILE A 69 -0.21 -12.91 -10.11
N PHE A 70 0.92 -12.93 -9.43
CA PHE A 70 1.04 -13.49 -8.09
C PHE A 70 0.95 -12.35 -7.07
N ILE A 71 -0.07 -12.38 -6.22
CA ILE A 71 -0.27 -11.39 -5.17
C ILE A 71 0.12 -12.01 -3.84
N VAL A 72 1.23 -11.55 -3.29
CA VAL A 72 1.72 -11.94 -1.96
C VAL A 72 1.04 -11.07 -0.91
N LEU A 73 0.47 -11.68 0.13
CA LEU A 73 -0.34 -10.99 1.13
C LEU A 73 -0.34 -11.71 2.48
N ASP A 74 -0.72 -10.98 3.51
CA ASP A 74 -0.91 -11.51 4.84
C ASP A 74 -2.17 -12.42 4.96
N ASN A 75 -2.34 -13.01 6.13
CA ASN A 75 -3.43 -13.94 6.43
C ASN A 75 -4.72 -13.24 6.90
N ALA A 76 -4.94 -11.97 6.59
CA ALA A 76 -6.17 -11.28 6.99
C ALA A 76 -7.43 -11.99 6.48
N SER A 77 -8.45 -12.04 7.32
CA SER A 77 -9.71 -12.75 7.02
C SER A 77 -10.42 -12.25 5.76
N ILE A 78 -10.26 -10.97 5.42
CA ILE A 78 -10.82 -10.37 4.20
C ILE A 78 -10.22 -10.97 2.92
N HIS A 79 -8.96 -11.43 2.97
CA HIS A 79 -8.25 -12.04 1.85
C HIS A 79 -8.61 -13.52 1.69
N ARG A 80 -8.89 -14.21 2.81
CA ARG A 80 -9.11 -15.67 2.85
C ARG A 80 -10.58 -16.08 2.78
N SER A 81 -11.50 -15.15 2.63
CA SER A 81 -12.91 -15.49 2.59
C SER A 81 -13.23 -16.39 1.38
N LYS A 82 -14.08 -17.41 1.60
CA LYS A 82 -14.49 -18.33 0.53
C LYS A 82 -15.02 -17.58 -0.70
N LYS A 83 -15.78 -16.50 -0.48
CA LYS A 83 -16.31 -15.66 -1.58
C LYS A 83 -15.20 -15.05 -2.45
N VAL A 84 -14.10 -14.62 -1.84
CA VAL A 84 -12.93 -14.08 -2.57
C VAL A 84 -12.29 -15.18 -3.39
N ILE A 85 -11.98 -16.30 -2.76
CA ILE A 85 -11.29 -17.43 -3.42
C ILE A 85 -12.11 -17.98 -4.60
N ASP A 86 -13.42 -18.19 -4.39
CA ASP A 86 -14.30 -18.72 -5.44
C ASP A 86 -14.45 -17.72 -6.60
N ARG A 87 -14.55 -16.40 -6.31
CA ARG A 87 -14.64 -15.37 -7.33
C ARG A 87 -13.34 -15.26 -8.16
N LEU A 88 -12.19 -15.29 -7.52
CA LEU A 88 -10.89 -15.27 -8.21
C LEU A 88 -10.75 -16.47 -9.13
N LYS A 89 -11.02 -17.69 -8.64
CA LYS A 89 -10.94 -18.90 -9.46
C LYS A 89 -11.86 -18.86 -10.68
N ARG A 90 -13.06 -18.29 -10.53
CA ARG A 90 -14.06 -18.27 -11.60
C ARG A 90 -13.84 -17.19 -12.64
N TYR A 91 -13.47 -16.00 -12.23
CA TYR A 91 -13.47 -14.81 -13.08
C TYR A 91 -12.10 -14.21 -13.34
N HIS A 92 -11.09 -14.58 -12.51
CA HIS A 92 -9.75 -14.00 -12.55
C HIS A 92 -8.66 -15.09 -12.51
N PRO A 93 -8.66 -16.04 -13.45
CA PRO A 93 -7.78 -17.23 -13.40
C PRO A 93 -6.29 -16.87 -13.50
N ARG A 94 -5.96 -15.66 -13.97
CA ARG A 94 -4.58 -15.14 -14.01
C ARG A 94 -4.05 -14.76 -12.63
N ILE A 95 -4.92 -14.55 -11.64
CA ILE A 95 -4.54 -14.07 -10.32
C ILE A 95 -4.39 -15.25 -9.37
N SER A 96 -3.22 -15.34 -8.75
CA SER A 96 -2.92 -16.31 -7.70
C SER A 96 -2.57 -15.59 -6.40
N LEU A 97 -3.27 -15.90 -5.32
CA LEU A 97 -2.96 -15.39 -3.99
C LEU A 97 -1.92 -16.29 -3.33
N VAL A 98 -0.83 -15.70 -2.86
CA VAL A 98 0.24 -16.35 -2.11
C VAL A 98 0.24 -15.80 -0.69
N PHE A 99 -0.11 -16.64 0.28
CA PHE A 99 -0.20 -16.22 1.67
C PHE A 99 1.14 -16.36 2.38
N LEU A 100 1.57 -15.28 3.02
CA LEU A 100 2.77 -15.28 3.86
C LEU A 100 2.59 -16.17 5.10
N PRO A 101 3.69 -16.68 5.68
CA PRO A 101 3.63 -17.36 6.98
C PRO A 101 2.97 -16.47 8.03
N VAL A 102 2.37 -17.11 9.04
CA VAL A 102 1.75 -16.39 10.15
C VAL A 102 2.82 -15.66 10.96
N ARG A 103 2.57 -14.38 11.26
CA ARG A 103 3.49 -13.51 12.02
C ARG A 103 4.84 -13.25 11.35
N SER A 104 4.84 -13.10 10.04
CA SER A 104 6.03 -12.75 9.25
C SER A 104 5.79 -11.48 8.43
N PRO A 105 5.50 -10.32 9.07
CA PRO A 105 5.28 -9.06 8.35
C PRO A 105 6.52 -8.57 7.64
N GLU A 106 7.72 -8.94 8.13
CA GLU A 106 9.02 -8.60 7.52
C GLU A 106 9.18 -9.15 6.10
N LEU A 107 8.45 -10.22 5.76
CA LEU A 107 8.43 -10.77 4.41
C LEU A 107 7.51 -10.02 3.45
N ASN A 108 6.72 -9.08 3.96
CA ASN A 108 5.79 -8.30 3.16
C ASN A 108 6.43 -6.98 2.71
N LEU A 109 6.98 -6.95 1.52
CA LEU A 109 7.72 -5.80 0.98
C LEU A 109 6.91 -4.49 0.97
N ILE A 110 5.59 -4.54 0.97
CA ILE A 110 4.75 -3.35 0.98
C ILE A 110 4.78 -2.61 2.34
N GLU A 111 5.14 -3.30 3.44
CA GLU A 111 5.16 -2.69 4.78
C GLU A 111 6.13 -1.51 4.87
N VAL A 112 7.28 -1.61 4.21
CA VAL A 112 8.25 -0.52 4.13
C VAL A 112 7.66 0.70 3.41
N ARG A 113 6.90 0.46 2.33
CA ARG A 113 6.24 1.51 1.55
C ARG A 113 5.13 2.18 2.35
N TRP A 114 4.38 1.40 3.15
CA TRP A 114 3.40 1.94 4.10
C TRP A 114 4.06 2.84 5.15
N MET A 115 5.19 2.41 5.69
CA MET A 115 5.94 3.21 6.66
C MET A 115 6.43 4.54 6.04
N TRP A 116 6.93 4.52 4.82
CA TRP A 116 7.36 5.74 4.11
C TRP A 116 6.19 6.67 3.83
N MET A 117 5.10 6.15 3.28
CA MET A 117 3.88 6.93 3.03
C MET A 117 3.37 7.58 4.32
N GLN A 118 3.32 6.81 5.40
CA GLN A 118 2.87 7.31 6.70
C GLN A 118 3.77 8.45 7.21
N ARG A 119 5.08 8.30 7.12
CA ARG A 119 6.03 9.33 7.55
C ARG A 119 6.00 10.59 6.69
N GLN A 120 5.93 10.42 5.38
CA GLN A 120 6.08 11.51 4.41
C GLN A 120 4.77 12.25 4.13
N ALA A 121 3.64 11.55 4.08
CA ALA A 121 2.36 12.12 3.67
C ALA A 121 1.34 12.28 4.81
N ILE A 122 1.42 11.44 5.87
CA ILE A 122 0.35 11.39 6.87
C ILE A 122 0.76 12.03 8.21
N ASN A 123 1.91 11.63 8.78
CA ASN A 123 2.25 11.96 10.16
C ASN A 123 2.46 13.45 10.45
N ASN A 124 2.90 14.22 9.46
CA ASN A 124 3.22 15.66 9.59
C ASN A 124 2.14 16.57 9.01
N SER A 125 0.95 16.02 8.72
CA SER A 125 -0.12 16.76 8.07
C SER A 125 -1.28 17.00 9.03
N THR A 126 -1.92 18.17 8.89
CA THR A 126 -3.14 18.54 9.60
C THR A 126 -4.32 18.38 8.65
N PHE A 127 -4.89 17.18 8.59
CA PHE A 127 -6.05 16.91 7.76
C PHE A 127 -7.33 17.33 8.46
N THR A 128 -8.22 18.01 7.76
CA THR A 128 -9.53 18.40 8.26
C THR A 128 -10.65 17.52 7.71
N LYS A 129 -10.44 16.90 6.54
CA LYS A 129 -11.41 16.07 5.84
C LYS A 129 -10.79 14.75 5.36
N GLU A 130 -11.61 13.72 5.20
CA GLU A 130 -11.20 12.44 4.61
C GLU A 130 -10.63 12.60 3.19
N SER A 131 -11.19 13.56 2.41
CA SER A 131 -10.70 13.88 1.06
C SER A 131 -9.23 14.30 1.03
N ASP A 132 -8.79 15.01 2.07
CA ASP A 132 -7.42 15.53 2.15
C ASP A 132 -6.43 14.37 2.36
N ILE A 133 -6.83 13.36 3.17
CA ILE A 133 -6.06 12.12 3.35
C ILE A 133 -5.98 11.36 2.02
N GLY A 134 -7.11 11.20 1.33
CA GLY A 134 -7.15 10.53 0.03
C GLY A 134 -6.26 11.21 -1.00
N LYS A 135 -6.27 12.55 -1.03
CA LYS A 135 -5.38 13.34 -1.89
C LYS A 135 -3.92 13.11 -1.53
N ALA A 136 -3.56 13.19 -0.26
CA ALA A 136 -2.18 12.99 0.20
C ALA A 136 -1.65 11.60 -0.14
N VAL A 137 -2.48 10.56 -0.03
CA VAL A 137 -2.13 9.19 -0.45
C VAL A 137 -1.87 9.12 -1.96
N ASN A 138 -2.74 9.72 -2.77
CA ASN A 138 -2.58 9.74 -4.22
C ASN A 138 -1.34 10.52 -4.64
N ASP A 139 -1.15 11.74 -4.11
CA ASP A 139 0.00 12.59 -4.41
C ASP A 139 1.32 11.89 -4.03
N TRP A 140 1.35 11.20 -2.88
CA TRP A 140 2.50 10.41 -2.48
C TRP A 140 2.75 9.22 -3.43
N THR A 141 1.71 8.50 -3.82
CA THR A 141 1.81 7.36 -4.72
C THR A 141 2.35 7.79 -6.08
N ASP A 142 1.85 8.90 -6.61
CA ASP A 142 2.29 9.45 -7.89
C ASP A 142 3.76 9.89 -7.82
N ASN A 143 4.14 10.60 -6.75
CA ASN A 143 5.53 11.01 -6.53
C ASN A 143 6.46 9.79 -6.37
N TYR A 144 6.05 8.78 -5.59
CA TYR A 144 6.80 7.52 -5.45
C TYR A 144 7.05 6.91 -6.84
N ASN A 145 6.02 6.74 -7.62
CA ASN A 145 6.12 6.11 -8.94
C ASN A 145 6.97 6.92 -9.93
N GLN A 146 6.99 8.26 -9.81
CA GLN A 146 7.84 9.12 -10.66
C GLN A 146 9.31 9.03 -10.27
N THR A 147 9.62 8.95 -8.97
CA THR A 147 10.99 8.98 -8.46
C THR A 147 11.65 7.61 -8.48
N HIS A 148 10.90 6.53 -8.21
CA HIS A 148 11.44 5.17 -8.04
C HIS A 148 11.42 4.33 -9.30
N ASN A 149 10.70 4.72 -10.33
CA ASN A 149 10.68 4.04 -11.64
C ASN A 149 12.08 3.98 -12.32
N LYS A 150 13.11 4.58 -11.69
CA LYS A 150 14.52 4.57 -12.14
C LYS A 150 15.44 3.78 -11.20
N MET A 151 14.95 3.19 -10.12
CA MET A 151 15.79 2.41 -9.22
C MET A 151 16.20 1.09 -9.86
N THR A 152 17.48 0.86 -9.93
CA THR A 152 18.04 -0.40 -10.43
C THR A 152 17.81 -1.51 -9.39
N ARG A 153 17.72 -2.78 -9.85
CA ARG A 153 17.58 -3.99 -9.00
C ARG A 153 18.56 -4.04 -7.82
N ASN A 154 19.74 -3.44 -7.96
CA ASN A 154 20.76 -3.38 -6.90
C ASN A 154 20.33 -2.56 -5.68
N THR A 155 19.57 -1.51 -5.88
CA THR A 155 19.08 -0.66 -4.76
C THR A 155 18.03 -1.39 -3.94
N LEU A 156 17.11 -2.13 -4.59
CA LEU A 156 16.11 -2.97 -3.90
C LEU A 156 16.76 -4.10 -3.09
N HIS A 157 17.80 -4.72 -3.62
CA HIS A 157 18.56 -5.74 -2.92
C HIS A 157 19.24 -5.18 -1.66
N ASN A 158 19.84 -3.99 -1.76
CA ASN A 158 20.48 -3.32 -0.63
C ASN A 158 19.47 -2.86 0.43
N GLU A 159 18.27 -2.41 0.03
CA GLU A 159 17.19 -2.08 0.96
C GLU A 159 16.69 -3.32 1.73
N LEU A 160 16.56 -4.45 1.06
CA LEU A 160 16.20 -5.71 1.71
C LEU A 160 17.26 -6.14 2.72
N ILE A 161 18.54 -6.08 2.37
CA ILE A 161 19.64 -6.38 3.30
C ILE A 161 19.61 -5.45 4.51
N ALA A 162 19.39 -4.16 4.32
CA ALA A 162 19.31 -3.18 5.41
C ALA A 162 18.12 -3.37 6.37
N LEU A 163 17.12 -4.15 5.98
CA LEU A 163 15.99 -4.50 6.85
C LEU A 163 16.29 -5.72 7.75
N PHE A 164 17.31 -6.52 7.39
CA PHE A 164 17.68 -7.75 8.09
C PHE A 164 18.99 -7.66 8.85
N THR A 165 19.70 -6.51 8.80
CA THR A 165 20.89 -6.18 9.56
C THR A 165 20.60 -5.12 10.61
#